data_14f207e487279123ee8d4b246f27e053
#
_entry.id   14f207e487279123ee8d4b246f27e053
#
_cell.length_a   1.000
_cell.length_b   1.000
_cell.length_c   1.000
_cell.angle_alpha   90.00
_cell.angle_beta   90.00
_cell.angle_gamma   90.00
#
_symmetry.space_group_name_H-M   'P 1'
#
loop_
_entity.id
_entity.type
_entity.pdbx_description
1 polymer ?
#
loop_
_entity_poly.entity_id
_entity_poly.type
_entity_poly.pdbx_seq_one_letter_code
_entity_poly.pdbx_strand_id
1 'polypeptide(L)'
;MTGLKRTDYCGNLRISDTGRKVTLFGWVQRQRDLGSLIFIDLRDRTGIIQLAFDENTDKAIFEKAASARSEYVLAAVGTVKERSAKNSDIPTGDIEINVEELRILAKSETPPFEIIENCPTAETTRLKYRYLDLRRPDLQKNILLRNKVAKITRDYFYDNGFIEIETPMLMKSTPEGARDFLVPSRLHNGSFYALPQSPQLYKQISMVAGFDRYIQIARCFRDEDLRADRQPEFTQIDLEMSFVDVEDVLEIIEKYIHTVFKEAIGVDIPEKLPRLTYAEAMDRYGSDKPDTRFGMELFDLSDEVKGSEFVVFKSALEAGGTVRAFTAKNAVKAYSRKEIDKLTETAKGIGAKGLAWIRMTDDGITSSFAKFMTEDEMSAIIKKAGAEKGDVVFIVADRKKSLVLSVLGALRCEAAKKLDVIKDGYNFLWITEFPFFDWDEDAEQFVAMHHPFTAPMDECLPYLETDKASVRAKAYDLVLNGIELSSGSIRITNPELQDRMFRLLGLSEEEANEKFGFLLGAFKYGAPPHGGMGIGLDRLVMQMIGAESLRDVIAYPKLKDATEPMTDCPSEVDREQLEVLGIEIKNKTQKG
;
A
#
# COMPACT_ATOMS: atom_id res chain seq x y z
N MET A 1 40.72 -12.40 -3.35
CA MET A 1 40.34 -11.76 -4.66
C MET A 1 41.50 -11.04 -5.36
N THR A 2 42.72 -11.23 -4.93
CA THR A 2 43.86 -10.47 -5.47
C THR A 2 43.99 -10.61 -7.00
N GLY A 3 43.87 -9.48 -7.69
CA GLY A 3 44.07 -9.36 -9.13
C GLY A 3 42.85 -9.51 -10.03
N LEU A 4 41.69 -10.01 -9.53
CA LEU A 4 40.49 -10.15 -10.36
C LEU A 4 39.53 -8.97 -10.13
N LYS A 5 39.02 -8.41 -11.26
CA LYS A 5 37.95 -7.40 -11.28
C LYS A 5 36.83 -7.92 -12.17
N ARG A 6 35.55 -7.72 -11.74
CA ARG A 6 34.41 -8.03 -12.58
C ARG A 6 34.46 -7.20 -13.87
N THR A 7 34.33 -7.84 -15.01
CA THR A 7 34.17 -7.15 -16.29
C THR A 7 32.71 -7.01 -16.68
N ASP A 8 31.91 -8.02 -16.39
CA ASP A 8 30.51 -8.10 -16.80
C ASP A 8 29.63 -8.72 -15.68
N TYR A 9 28.34 -8.49 -15.77
CA TYR A 9 27.32 -9.19 -14.97
C TYR A 9 26.80 -10.40 -15.73
N CYS A 10 26.44 -11.47 -15.01
CA CYS A 10 26.03 -12.75 -15.57
C CYS A 10 24.87 -12.62 -16.57
N GLY A 11 23.80 -11.95 -16.19
CA GLY A 11 22.59 -11.83 -17.00
C GLY A 11 22.68 -10.83 -18.16
N ASN A 12 23.76 -10.06 -18.28
CA ASN A 12 23.87 -9.02 -19.31
C ASN A 12 24.52 -9.51 -20.61
N LEU A 13 25.21 -10.66 -20.59
CA LEU A 13 25.89 -11.21 -21.76
C LEU A 13 24.89 -11.78 -22.78
N ARG A 14 25.24 -11.67 -24.07
CA ARG A 14 24.42 -12.12 -25.20
C ARG A 14 25.30 -12.82 -26.25
N ILE A 15 24.67 -13.40 -27.25
CA ILE A 15 25.37 -14.07 -28.38
C ILE A 15 26.36 -13.13 -29.09
N SER A 16 26.11 -11.84 -29.13
CA SER A 16 27.00 -10.81 -29.65
C SER A 16 28.33 -10.68 -28.91
N ASP A 17 28.40 -11.22 -27.67
CA ASP A 17 29.61 -11.21 -26.85
C ASP A 17 30.51 -12.44 -27.07
N THR A 18 30.15 -13.33 -27.99
CA THR A 18 30.93 -14.53 -28.31
C THR A 18 32.39 -14.17 -28.68
N GLY A 19 33.34 -14.87 -28.09
CA GLY A 19 34.76 -14.64 -28.24
C GLY A 19 35.36 -13.65 -27.24
N ARG A 20 34.56 -12.91 -26.49
CA ARG A 20 35.06 -12.02 -25.43
C ARG A 20 35.53 -12.83 -24.21
N LYS A 21 36.66 -12.39 -23.66
CA LYS A 21 37.12 -12.86 -22.35
C LYS A 21 36.49 -12.05 -21.25
N VAL A 22 35.85 -12.71 -20.29
CA VAL A 22 35.08 -12.08 -19.20
C VAL A 22 35.51 -12.61 -17.84
N THR A 23 35.32 -11.78 -16.82
CA THR A 23 35.49 -12.12 -15.39
C THR A 23 34.16 -11.92 -14.67
N LEU A 24 33.59 -13.01 -14.20
CA LEU A 24 32.27 -13.06 -13.57
C LEU A 24 32.38 -13.44 -12.10
N PHE A 25 31.46 -12.91 -11.29
CA PHE A 25 31.33 -13.23 -9.87
C PHE A 25 29.87 -13.50 -9.57
N GLY A 26 29.59 -14.56 -8.82
CA GLY A 26 28.20 -14.89 -8.46
C GLY A 26 28.12 -16.05 -7.48
N TRP A 27 26.91 -16.50 -7.29
CA TRP A 27 26.55 -17.66 -6.48
C TRP A 27 26.21 -18.84 -7.39
N VAL A 28 26.59 -20.05 -6.98
CA VAL A 28 26.18 -21.28 -7.66
C VAL A 28 24.69 -21.49 -7.46
N GLN A 29 23.90 -21.36 -8.51
CA GLN A 29 22.49 -21.73 -8.49
C GLN A 29 22.32 -23.23 -8.53
N ARG A 30 23.02 -23.87 -9.46
CA ARG A 30 22.97 -25.32 -9.70
C ARG A 30 24.28 -25.81 -10.29
N GLN A 31 24.72 -27.01 -9.88
CA GLN A 31 25.80 -27.75 -10.51
C GLN A 31 25.23 -29.02 -11.11
N ARG A 32 25.73 -29.41 -12.28
CA ARG A 32 25.43 -30.67 -12.97
C ARG A 32 26.75 -31.31 -13.35
N ASP A 33 27.03 -32.46 -12.78
CA ASP A 33 28.21 -33.28 -13.06
C ASP A 33 27.78 -34.48 -13.92
N LEU A 34 28.32 -34.56 -15.15
CA LEU A 34 28.05 -35.61 -16.14
C LEU A 34 29.29 -36.46 -16.39
N GLY A 35 30.21 -36.48 -15.44
CA GLY A 35 31.47 -37.24 -15.53
C GLY A 35 32.57 -36.46 -16.25
N SER A 36 32.61 -36.48 -17.57
CA SER A 36 33.59 -35.71 -18.37
C SER A 36 33.22 -34.24 -18.60
N LEU A 37 32.02 -33.85 -18.22
CA LEU A 37 31.48 -32.51 -18.38
C LEU A 37 30.87 -32.03 -17.09
N ILE A 38 31.21 -30.82 -16.65
CA ILE A 38 30.57 -30.15 -15.52
C ILE A 38 29.98 -28.85 -16.02
N PHE A 39 28.74 -28.58 -15.61
CA PHE A 39 28.06 -27.29 -15.81
C PHE A 39 27.71 -26.67 -14.48
N ILE A 40 27.98 -25.36 -14.33
CA ILE A 40 27.59 -24.58 -13.18
C ILE A 40 26.75 -23.40 -13.68
N ASP A 41 25.52 -23.30 -13.20
CA ASP A 41 24.70 -22.12 -13.40
C ASP A 41 25.12 -21.08 -12.35
N LEU A 42 25.85 -20.05 -12.79
CA LEU A 42 26.31 -18.94 -11.95
C LEU A 42 25.29 -17.82 -11.96
N ARG A 43 24.81 -17.43 -10.79
CA ARG A 43 23.79 -16.38 -10.62
C ARG A 43 24.38 -15.12 -10.00
N ASP A 44 24.00 -13.97 -10.53
CA ASP A 44 24.13 -12.67 -9.87
C ASP A 44 22.79 -11.91 -9.92
N ARG A 45 22.77 -10.62 -9.52
CA ARG A 45 21.55 -9.81 -9.48
C ARG A 45 20.91 -9.54 -10.86
N THR A 46 21.61 -9.83 -11.96
CA THR A 46 21.12 -9.58 -13.33
C THR A 46 20.57 -10.82 -13.99
N GLY A 47 20.87 -12.00 -13.44
CA GLY A 47 20.42 -13.28 -13.97
C GLY A 47 21.47 -14.39 -13.82
N ILE A 48 21.33 -15.40 -14.66
CA ILE A 48 22.11 -16.65 -14.62
C ILE A 48 22.89 -16.79 -15.91
N ILE A 49 24.11 -17.36 -15.83
CA ILE A 49 24.89 -17.82 -16.98
C ILE A 49 25.49 -19.17 -16.70
N GLN A 50 25.57 -20.01 -17.71
CA GLN A 50 26.20 -21.32 -17.61
C GLN A 50 27.74 -21.21 -17.71
N LEU A 51 28.45 -21.78 -16.76
CA LEU A 51 29.88 -22.07 -16.83
C LEU A 51 30.05 -23.49 -17.30
N ALA A 52 30.91 -23.72 -18.29
CA ALA A 52 31.18 -25.03 -18.86
C ALA A 52 32.63 -25.47 -18.60
N PHE A 53 32.78 -26.72 -18.20
CA PHE A 53 34.06 -27.39 -17.94
C PHE A 53 34.05 -28.74 -18.68
N ASP A 54 35.01 -28.95 -19.54
CA ASP A 54 35.13 -30.15 -20.38
C ASP A 54 36.48 -30.87 -20.14
N GLU A 55 36.76 -31.92 -20.95
CA GLU A 55 37.98 -32.68 -20.89
C GLU A 55 39.27 -31.90 -21.18
N ASN A 56 39.15 -30.72 -21.81
CA ASN A 56 40.26 -29.81 -22.08
C ASN A 56 40.48 -28.80 -20.94
N THR A 57 39.61 -28.77 -19.94
CA THR A 57 39.76 -27.91 -18.77
C THR A 57 40.90 -28.41 -17.88
N ASP A 58 41.75 -27.50 -17.41
CA ASP A 58 42.81 -27.84 -16.44
C ASP A 58 42.25 -28.67 -15.28
N LYS A 59 42.97 -29.76 -14.92
CA LYS A 59 42.51 -30.73 -13.93
C LYS A 59 42.19 -30.08 -12.58
N ALA A 60 43.00 -29.11 -12.13
CA ALA A 60 42.77 -28.43 -10.84
C ALA A 60 41.54 -27.54 -10.90
N ILE A 61 41.21 -26.94 -12.06
CA ILE A 61 39.99 -26.16 -12.29
C ILE A 61 38.78 -27.08 -12.30
N PHE A 62 38.88 -28.23 -13.01
CA PHE A 62 37.81 -29.23 -13.07
C PHE A 62 37.48 -29.82 -11.70
N GLU A 63 38.50 -30.16 -10.88
CA GLU A 63 38.31 -30.64 -9.51
C GLU A 63 37.64 -29.57 -8.61
N LYS A 64 37.99 -28.30 -8.78
CA LYS A 64 37.29 -27.19 -8.08
C LYS A 64 35.84 -27.10 -8.51
N ALA A 65 35.55 -27.20 -9.81
CA ALA A 65 34.17 -27.19 -10.32
C ALA A 65 33.37 -28.38 -9.78
N ALA A 66 33.95 -29.58 -9.71
CA ALA A 66 33.33 -30.77 -9.12
C ALA A 66 33.01 -30.60 -7.61
N SER A 67 33.84 -29.84 -6.90
CA SER A 67 33.64 -29.57 -5.46
C SER A 67 32.63 -28.46 -5.15
N ALA A 68 32.24 -27.66 -6.13
CA ALA A 68 31.30 -26.58 -5.94
C ALA A 68 29.90 -27.10 -5.50
N ARG A 69 29.22 -26.38 -4.64
CA ARG A 69 27.86 -26.71 -4.18
C ARG A 69 26.98 -25.46 -4.27
N SER A 70 25.66 -25.66 -4.16
CA SER A 70 24.69 -24.58 -4.18
C SER A 70 25.11 -23.43 -3.24
N GLU A 71 24.92 -22.22 -3.70
CA GLU A 71 25.21 -20.96 -3.01
C GLU A 71 26.70 -20.72 -2.68
N TYR A 72 27.64 -21.53 -3.16
CA TYR A 72 29.07 -21.18 -3.12
C TYR A 72 29.29 -19.89 -3.93
N VAL A 73 30.16 -19.02 -3.45
CA VAL A 73 30.54 -17.79 -4.15
C VAL A 73 31.75 -18.08 -5.03
N LEU A 74 31.60 -17.88 -6.32
CA LEU A 74 32.65 -18.13 -7.30
C LEU A 74 33.11 -16.87 -8.01
N ALA A 75 34.39 -16.88 -8.43
CA ALA A 75 34.93 -16.04 -9.47
C ALA A 75 35.36 -16.95 -10.64
N ALA A 76 34.85 -16.65 -11.83
CA ALA A 76 35.17 -17.40 -13.06
C ALA A 76 35.74 -16.44 -14.10
N VAL A 77 36.88 -16.79 -14.69
CA VAL A 77 37.44 -16.11 -15.86
C VAL A 77 37.35 -17.09 -17.02
N GLY A 78 36.84 -16.65 -18.15
CA GLY A 78 36.71 -17.49 -19.32
C GLY A 78 36.24 -16.76 -20.55
N THR A 79 36.09 -17.48 -21.63
CA THR A 79 35.69 -16.96 -22.93
C THR A 79 34.21 -17.29 -23.18
N VAL A 80 33.43 -16.30 -23.61
CA VAL A 80 32.03 -16.47 -24.02
C VAL A 80 31.98 -17.34 -25.27
N LYS A 81 31.22 -18.44 -25.24
CA LYS A 81 30.99 -19.33 -26.39
C LYS A 81 29.50 -19.52 -26.64
N GLU A 82 29.11 -19.81 -27.85
CA GLU A 82 27.78 -20.27 -28.20
C GLU A 82 27.56 -21.69 -27.65
N ARG A 83 26.42 -21.93 -27.03
CA ARG A 83 26.02 -23.23 -26.49
C ARG A 83 25.65 -24.19 -27.60
N SER A 84 26.10 -25.45 -27.50
CA SER A 84 25.65 -26.52 -28.37
C SER A 84 24.15 -26.86 -28.18
N ALA A 85 23.67 -26.81 -26.94
CA ALA A 85 22.27 -27.00 -26.58
C ALA A 85 21.71 -25.69 -25.98
N LYS A 86 20.99 -24.94 -26.81
CA LYS A 86 20.39 -23.64 -26.39
C LYS A 86 19.25 -23.82 -25.39
N ASN A 87 19.09 -22.86 -24.50
CA ASN A 87 18.02 -22.81 -23.51
C ASN A 87 17.23 -21.50 -23.66
N SER A 88 16.00 -21.57 -24.17
CA SER A 88 15.14 -20.42 -24.38
C SER A 88 14.56 -19.83 -23.09
N ASP A 89 14.69 -20.54 -21.95
CA ASP A 89 14.06 -20.12 -20.69
C ASP A 89 14.80 -18.98 -19.99
N ILE A 90 16.06 -18.75 -20.39
CA ILE A 90 16.88 -17.67 -19.83
C ILE A 90 17.47 -16.78 -20.92
N PRO A 91 17.62 -15.47 -20.69
CA PRO A 91 18.13 -14.53 -21.70
C PRO A 91 19.57 -14.81 -22.18
N THR A 92 20.36 -15.54 -21.39
CA THR A 92 21.74 -15.97 -21.68
C THR A 92 21.82 -17.38 -22.24
N GLY A 93 20.69 -18.00 -22.55
CA GLY A 93 20.61 -19.41 -22.88
C GLY A 93 21.23 -19.81 -24.21
N ASP A 94 21.60 -18.87 -25.07
CA ASP A 94 22.34 -19.09 -26.30
C ASP A 94 23.86 -19.25 -26.08
N ILE A 95 24.37 -18.84 -24.91
CA ILE A 95 25.81 -18.75 -24.61
C ILE A 95 26.17 -19.47 -23.32
N GLU A 96 27.45 -19.80 -23.21
CA GLU A 96 28.08 -20.30 -22.00
C GLU A 96 29.50 -19.75 -21.88
N ILE A 97 30.10 -19.88 -20.70
CA ILE A 97 31.47 -19.46 -20.46
C ILE A 97 32.35 -20.71 -20.43
N ASN A 98 33.28 -20.82 -21.38
CA ASN A 98 34.36 -21.80 -21.31
C ASN A 98 35.39 -21.30 -20.29
N VAL A 99 35.45 -21.94 -19.13
CA VAL A 99 36.19 -21.42 -17.96
C VAL A 99 37.67 -21.75 -18.06
N GLU A 100 38.53 -20.75 -17.91
CA GLU A 100 39.98 -20.83 -17.91
C GLU A 100 40.58 -20.64 -16.50
N GLU A 101 39.87 -19.96 -15.59
CA GLU A 101 40.25 -19.82 -14.18
C GLU A 101 39.01 -19.88 -13.32
N LEU A 102 39.03 -20.65 -12.23
CA LEU A 102 37.97 -20.76 -11.26
C LEU A 102 38.51 -20.57 -9.85
N ARG A 103 37.88 -19.67 -9.07
CA ARG A 103 38.15 -19.50 -7.65
C ARG A 103 36.89 -19.67 -6.83
N ILE A 104 36.97 -20.47 -5.77
CA ILE A 104 35.95 -20.53 -4.73
C ILE A 104 36.28 -19.43 -3.73
N LEU A 105 35.46 -18.36 -3.66
CA LEU A 105 35.67 -17.22 -2.79
C LEU A 105 35.11 -17.44 -1.40
N ALA A 106 33.96 -18.15 -1.33
CA ALA A 106 33.34 -18.56 -0.07
C ALA A 106 32.55 -19.85 -0.30
N LYS A 107 32.61 -20.74 0.68
CA LYS A 107 31.73 -21.91 0.75
C LYS A 107 30.43 -21.51 1.46
N SER A 108 29.38 -22.26 1.18
CA SER A 108 28.07 -22.13 1.82
C SER A 108 27.71 -23.43 2.52
N GLU A 109 27.02 -23.31 3.64
CA GLU A 109 26.21 -24.42 4.17
C GLU A 109 24.98 -24.63 3.28
N THR A 110 24.31 -25.77 3.44
CA THR A 110 23.05 -26.02 2.73
C THR A 110 22.00 -25.00 3.17
N PRO A 111 21.46 -24.18 2.26
CA PRO A 111 20.43 -23.21 2.62
C PRO A 111 19.17 -23.88 3.21
N PRO A 112 18.45 -23.22 4.14
CA PRO A 112 17.23 -23.77 4.74
C PRO A 112 16.06 -23.86 3.76
N PHE A 113 16.17 -23.25 2.58
CA PHE A 113 15.22 -23.34 1.47
C PHE A 113 15.93 -23.08 0.13
N GLU A 114 15.30 -23.51 -0.94
CA GLU A 114 15.80 -23.25 -2.30
C GLU A 114 15.58 -21.79 -2.70
N ILE A 115 16.59 -21.21 -3.37
CA ILE A 115 16.53 -19.84 -3.87
C ILE A 115 15.96 -19.86 -5.30
N ILE A 116 14.65 -19.94 -5.38
CA ILE A 116 13.86 -20.03 -6.61
C ILE A 116 12.68 -19.07 -6.56
N GLU A 117 12.11 -18.74 -7.72
CA GLU A 117 10.86 -17.98 -7.80
C GLU A 117 9.71 -18.76 -7.12
N ASN A 118 8.77 -18.04 -6.54
CA ASN A 118 7.61 -18.62 -5.86
C ASN A 118 7.95 -19.72 -4.84
N CYS A 119 9.04 -19.53 -4.10
CA CYS A 119 9.49 -20.48 -3.07
C CYS A 119 8.36 -20.84 -2.08
N PRO A 120 8.01 -22.13 -1.91
CA PRO A 120 6.88 -22.57 -1.09
C PRO A 120 7.15 -22.55 0.41
N THR A 121 8.37 -22.19 0.84
CA THR A 121 8.76 -22.17 2.25
C THR A 121 7.98 -21.11 3.01
N ALA A 122 7.58 -21.42 4.24
CA ALA A 122 6.83 -20.53 5.11
C ALA A 122 7.50 -19.16 5.27
N GLU A 123 6.71 -18.09 5.25
CA GLU A 123 7.20 -16.71 5.32
C GLU A 123 8.09 -16.46 6.54
N THR A 124 7.73 -17.01 7.69
CA THR A 124 8.51 -16.86 8.94
C THR A 124 9.94 -17.39 8.79
N THR A 125 10.13 -18.53 8.13
CA THR A 125 11.46 -19.09 7.84
C THR A 125 12.21 -18.21 6.84
N ARG A 126 11.53 -17.75 5.78
CA ARG A 126 12.14 -16.87 4.78
C ARG A 126 12.56 -15.53 5.39
N LEU A 127 11.78 -14.96 6.28
CA LEU A 127 12.11 -13.71 6.97
C LEU A 127 13.25 -13.89 8.00
N LYS A 128 13.37 -15.06 8.64
CA LYS A 128 14.50 -15.37 9.49
C LYS A 128 15.83 -15.40 8.71
N TYR A 129 15.81 -15.90 7.50
CA TYR A 129 16.94 -15.92 6.59
C TYR A 129 16.76 -14.92 5.43
N ARG A 130 16.30 -13.71 5.75
CA ARG A 130 15.91 -12.71 4.75
C ARG A 130 17.01 -12.38 3.74
N TYR A 131 18.26 -12.42 4.13
CA TYR A 131 19.41 -12.25 3.24
C TYR A 131 19.54 -13.36 2.17
N LEU A 132 19.01 -14.55 2.40
CA LEU A 132 18.88 -15.60 1.39
C LEU A 132 17.60 -15.39 0.55
N ASP A 133 16.49 -15.05 1.20
CA ASP A 133 15.22 -14.78 0.52
C ASP A 133 15.37 -13.63 -0.50
N LEU A 134 16.14 -12.59 -0.16
CA LEU A 134 16.48 -11.49 -1.06
C LEU A 134 17.33 -11.87 -2.28
N ARG A 135 17.88 -13.10 -2.34
CA ARG A 135 18.54 -13.63 -3.55
C ARG A 135 17.55 -14.20 -4.56
N ARG A 136 16.30 -14.43 -4.19
CA ARG A 136 15.27 -14.94 -5.10
C ARG A 136 15.02 -13.94 -6.24
N PRO A 137 14.91 -14.41 -7.50
CA PRO A 137 14.79 -13.52 -8.65
C PRO A 137 13.54 -12.63 -8.60
N ASP A 138 12.39 -13.18 -8.19
CA ASP A 138 11.12 -12.47 -8.02
C ASP A 138 11.26 -11.32 -7.02
N LEU A 139 11.81 -11.60 -5.85
CA LEU A 139 11.97 -10.59 -4.80
C LEU A 139 13.03 -9.53 -5.16
N GLN A 140 14.14 -9.95 -5.80
CA GLN A 140 15.13 -9.00 -6.32
C GLN A 140 14.52 -8.05 -7.36
N LYS A 141 13.72 -8.58 -8.29
CA LYS A 141 13.01 -7.79 -9.29
C LYS A 141 12.14 -6.70 -8.64
N ASN A 142 11.43 -7.03 -7.56
CA ASN A 142 10.58 -6.10 -6.84
C ASN A 142 11.41 -4.95 -6.22
N ILE A 143 12.53 -5.27 -5.55
CA ILE A 143 13.41 -4.27 -4.95
C ILE A 143 14.09 -3.40 -6.02
N LEU A 144 14.48 -3.98 -7.15
CA LEU A 144 15.04 -3.22 -8.27
C LEU A 144 14.00 -2.28 -8.90
N LEU A 145 12.74 -2.73 -9.03
CA LEU A 145 11.64 -1.86 -9.47
C LEU A 145 11.42 -0.70 -8.49
N ARG A 146 11.41 -0.99 -7.17
CA ARG A 146 11.32 0.05 -6.15
C ARG A 146 12.42 1.10 -6.30
N ASN A 147 13.67 0.67 -6.52
CA ASN A 147 14.79 1.58 -6.78
C ASN A 147 14.57 2.41 -8.05
N LYS A 148 14.06 1.79 -9.14
CA LYS A 148 13.74 2.49 -10.39
C LYS A 148 12.65 3.53 -10.17
N VAL A 149 11.58 3.20 -9.46
CA VAL A 149 10.50 4.13 -9.11
C VAL A 149 11.04 5.31 -8.31
N ALA A 150 11.86 5.07 -7.28
CA ALA A 150 12.47 6.13 -6.48
C ALA A 150 13.35 7.08 -7.31
N LYS A 151 14.09 6.55 -8.30
CA LYS A 151 14.87 7.37 -9.23
C LYS A 151 13.97 8.24 -10.10
N ILE A 152 12.98 7.65 -10.77
CA ILE A 152 12.03 8.37 -11.64
C ILE A 152 11.31 9.46 -10.83
N THR A 153 10.92 9.18 -9.60
CA THR A 153 10.29 10.14 -8.68
C THR A 153 11.19 11.37 -8.49
N ARG A 154 12.48 11.16 -8.15
CA ARG A 154 13.42 12.26 -7.96
C ARG A 154 13.63 13.06 -9.23
N ASP A 155 13.83 12.39 -10.35
CA ASP A 155 14.04 13.04 -11.65
C ASP A 155 12.81 13.90 -12.01
N TYR A 156 11.60 13.33 -11.91
CA TYR A 156 10.36 14.04 -12.22
C TYR A 156 10.17 15.31 -11.37
N PHE A 157 10.30 15.19 -10.05
CA PHE A 157 10.06 16.33 -9.17
C PHE A 157 11.19 17.38 -9.29
N TYR A 158 12.44 16.96 -9.48
CA TYR A 158 13.55 17.86 -9.75
C TYR A 158 13.31 18.69 -11.03
N ASP A 159 12.90 18.04 -12.11
CA ASP A 159 12.62 18.70 -13.39
C ASP A 159 11.41 19.64 -13.33
N ASN A 160 10.53 19.45 -12.35
CA ASN A 160 9.40 20.34 -12.04
C ASN A 160 9.71 21.37 -10.95
N GLY A 161 10.98 21.59 -10.61
CA GLY A 161 11.43 22.65 -9.71
C GLY A 161 11.24 22.37 -8.22
N PHE A 162 11.07 21.10 -7.82
CA PHE A 162 11.03 20.70 -6.42
C PHE A 162 12.44 20.55 -5.84
N ILE A 163 12.57 20.88 -4.57
CA ILE A 163 13.79 20.76 -3.79
C ILE A 163 13.61 19.61 -2.79
N GLU A 164 14.50 18.60 -2.85
CA GLU A 164 14.50 17.51 -1.87
C GLU A 164 15.13 18.02 -0.56
N ILE A 165 14.33 18.05 0.51
CA ILE A 165 14.75 18.53 1.83
C ILE A 165 14.53 17.43 2.86
N GLU A 166 15.60 17.04 3.57
CA GLU A 166 15.52 16.10 4.68
C GLU A 166 14.96 16.78 5.94
N THR A 167 14.03 16.10 6.58
CA THR A 167 13.45 16.54 7.85
C THR A 167 13.94 15.67 9.01
N PRO A 168 13.94 16.18 10.26
CA PRO A 168 14.43 15.41 11.42
C PRO A 168 13.65 14.12 11.66
N MET A 169 14.37 13.04 12.02
CA MET A 169 13.77 11.80 12.54
C MET A 169 13.50 11.90 14.06
N LEU A 170 14.27 12.70 14.79
CA LEU A 170 14.05 12.96 16.21
C LEU A 170 13.30 14.27 16.36
N MET A 171 11.99 14.21 16.49
CA MET A 171 11.13 15.39 16.58
C MET A 171 10.34 15.43 17.89
N LYS A 172 9.59 16.50 18.09
CA LYS A 172 8.61 16.62 19.17
C LYS A 172 7.43 15.68 18.87
N SER A 173 6.90 15.03 19.90
CA SER A 173 5.65 14.26 19.80
C SER A 173 4.50 15.20 19.40
N THR A 174 3.90 14.90 18.26
CA THR A 174 2.74 15.63 17.70
C THR A 174 1.82 14.58 17.10
N PRO A 175 0.95 13.95 17.89
CA PRO A 175 0.10 12.86 17.42
C PRO A 175 -0.82 13.33 16.27
N GLU A 176 -0.71 12.64 15.13
CA GLU A 176 -1.45 12.91 13.88
C GLU A 176 -2.44 11.76 13.55
N GLY A 177 -2.99 11.12 14.58
CA GLY A 177 -3.96 10.02 14.42
C GLY A 177 -3.45 8.64 14.87
N ALA A 178 -2.16 8.32 14.66
CA ALA A 178 -1.53 7.10 15.17
C ALA A 178 -0.81 7.37 16.51
N ARG A 179 -0.34 6.30 17.18
CA ARG A 179 0.59 6.45 18.31
C ARG A 179 2.01 6.66 17.80
N ASP A 180 2.75 7.49 18.53
CA ASP A 180 4.16 7.76 18.24
C ASP A 180 5.06 6.65 18.81
N PHE A 181 6.14 6.33 18.08
CA PHE A 181 7.30 5.65 18.65
C PHE A 181 8.16 6.66 19.39
N LEU A 182 8.35 6.47 20.70
CA LEU A 182 9.09 7.38 21.58
C LEU A 182 10.54 6.95 21.75
N VAL A 183 11.46 7.92 21.67
CA VAL A 183 12.89 7.73 21.88
C VAL A 183 13.33 8.58 23.08
N PRO A 184 13.78 7.97 24.19
CA PRO A 184 14.16 8.72 25.40
C PRO A 184 15.42 9.56 25.18
N SER A 185 15.45 10.75 25.77
CA SER A 185 16.62 11.64 25.74
C SER A 185 17.57 11.38 26.89
N ARG A 186 18.83 11.06 26.61
CA ARG A 186 19.87 10.90 27.60
C ARG A 186 20.25 12.23 28.29
N LEU A 187 20.17 13.33 27.53
CA LEU A 187 20.58 14.66 28.03
C LEU A 187 19.47 15.39 28.80
N HIS A 188 18.23 14.99 28.61
CA HIS A 188 17.05 15.60 29.23
C HIS A 188 16.20 14.49 29.86
N ASN A 189 16.54 14.06 31.06
CA ASN A 189 15.85 12.98 31.76
C ASN A 189 14.33 13.27 31.87
N GLY A 190 13.52 12.27 31.57
CA GLY A 190 12.06 12.40 31.54
C GLY A 190 11.48 13.03 30.25
N SER A 191 12.34 13.46 29.33
CA SER A 191 11.92 13.96 28.00
C SER A 191 12.19 12.95 26.91
N PHE A 192 11.34 12.95 25.89
CA PHE A 192 11.39 12.03 24.76
C PHE A 192 11.36 12.78 23.44
N TYR A 193 12.08 12.25 22.48
CA TYR A 193 11.81 12.49 21.07
C TYR A 193 10.73 11.52 20.59
N ALA A 194 10.04 11.86 19.51
CA ALA A 194 9.16 10.96 18.77
C ALA A 194 9.71 10.74 17.36
N LEU A 195 9.52 9.53 16.83
CA LEU A 195 9.77 9.28 15.41
C LEU A 195 8.60 9.82 14.58
N PRO A 196 8.83 10.42 13.40
CA PRO A 196 7.80 11.12 12.63
C PRO A 196 6.75 10.17 12.07
N GLN A 197 5.47 10.48 12.25
CA GLN A 197 4.38 9.81 11.55
C GLN A 197 4.31 10.24 10.07
N SER A 198 4.68 11.49 9.81
CA SER A 198 4.91 12.09 8.50
C SER A 198 5.77 13.37 8.66
N PRO A 199 6.34 13.94 7.60
CA PRO A 199 7.04 15.23 7.67
C PRO A 199 6.09 16.44 7.63
N GLN A 200 4.79 16.27 7.93
CA GLN A 200 3.72 17.25 7.72
C GLN A 200 4.05 18.66 8.24
N LEU A 201 4.55 18.77 9.45
CA LEU A 201 4.81 20.08 10.07
C LEU A 201 6.03 20.76 9.44
N TYR A 202 7.08 19.99 9.15
CA TYR A 202 8.31 20.54 8.56
C TYR A 202 8.15 20.94 7.09
N LYS A 203 7.35 20.20 6.31
CA LYS A 203 7.10 20.61 4.93
C LYS A 203 6.31 21.92 4.83
N GLN A 204 5.36 22.16 5.74
CA GLN A 204 4.67 23.46 5.85
C GLN A 204 5.64 24.58 6.26
N ILE A 205 6.54 24.32 7.22
CA ILE A 205 7.59 25.29 7.60
C ILE A 205 8.51 25.57 6.41
N SER A 206 8.80 24.59 5.55
CA SER A 206 9.58 24.80 4.33
C SER A 206 8.91 25.76 3.35
N MET A 207 7.58 25.78 3.30
CA MET A 207 6.83 26.77 2.52
C MET A 207 6.99 28.16 3.13
N VAL A 208 6.86 28.30 4.45
CA VAL A 208 7.13 29.57 5.16
C VAL A 208 8.58 30.03 4.97
N ALA A 209 9.52 29.11 4.87
CA ALA A 209 10.92 29.40 4.58
C ALA A 209 11.19 29.82 3.11
N GLY A 210 10.19 29.78 2.25
CA GLY A 210 10.29 30.27 0.87
C GLY A 210 10.90 29.27 -0.13
N PHE A 211 10.85 27.96 0.15
CA PHE A 211 11.34 26.94 -0.78
C PHE A 211 10.35 26.64 -1.93
N ASP A 212 9.11 27.12 -1.85
CA ASP A 212 8.02 27.02 -2.83
C ASP A 212 7.58 25.59 -3.19
N ARG A 213 8.50 24.68 -3.47
CA ARG A 213 8.23 23.30 -3.87
C ARG A 213 9.15 22.34 -3.13
N TYR A 214 8.61 21.61 -2.17
CA TYR A 214 9.29 20.62 -1.35
C TYR A 214 8.95 19.23 -1.80
N ILE A 215 9.94 18.34 -1.79
CA ILE A 215 9.79 16.88 -1.94
C ILE A 215 10.69 16.16 -0.96
N GLN A 216 10.27 15.00 -0.48
CA GLN A 216 11.12 14.07 0.27
C GLN A 216 10.63 12.64 0.07
N ILE A 217 11.54 11.69 -0.15
CA ILE A 217 11.25 10.27 0.03
C ILE A 217 11.48 9.96 1.50
N ALA A 218 10.43 10.16 2.30
CA ALA A 218 10.49 10.20 3.76
C ALA A 218 10.23 8.83 4.39
N ARG A 219 10.99 8.51 5.47
CA ARG A 219 10.64 7.41 6.38
C ARG A 219 9.61 7.90 7.38
N CYS A 220 8.54 7.12 7.53
CA CYS A 220 7.44 7.39 8.45
C CYS A 220 7.25 6.21 9.39
N PHE A 221 6.77 6.50 10.61
CA PHE A 221 6.64 5.52 11.69
C PHE A 221 5.27 5.66 12.35
N ARG A 222 4.52 4.56 12.45
CA ARG A 222 3.21 4.56 13.11
C ARG A 222 3.05 3.30 13.94
N ASP A 223 2.78 3.45 15.24
CA ASP A 223 2.46 2.34 16.12
C ASP A 223 0.97 2.02 16.06
N GLU A 224 0.62 1.21 15.07
CA GLU A 224 -0.74 0.78 14.75
C GLU A 224 -0.81 -0.74 14.56
N ASP A 225 -2.03 -1.28 14.54
CA ASP A 225 -2.27 -2.68 14.20
C ASP A 225 -1.83 -2.99 12.76
N LEU A 226 -0.97 -3.99 12.60
CA LEU A 226 -0.39 -4.34 11.32
C LEU A 226 -1.31 -5.23 10.49
N ARG A 227 -1.32 -4.97 9.19
CA ARG A 227 -2.04 -5.72 8.15
C ARG A 227 -1.09 -6.06 7.00
N ALA A 228 -1.59 -6.72 5.97
CA ALA A 228 -0.80 -7.01 4.77
C ALA A 228 -0.29 -5.73 4.08
N ASP A 229 -1.09 -4.66 4.12
CA ASP A 229 -0.83 -3.35 3.53
C ASP A 229 -0.38 -2.28 4.56
N ARG A 230 0.01 -2.68 5.78
CA ARG A 230 0.51 -1.79 6.84
C ARG A 230 1.78 -2.33 7.48
N GLN A 231 2.75 -1.45 7.66
CA GLN A 231 4.01 -1.69 8.37
C GLN A 231 4.22 -0.57 9.41
N PRO A 232 4.88 -0.85 10.54
CA PRO A 232 5.11 0.16 11.58
C PRO A 232 6.10 1.25 11.13
N GLU A 233 6.90 0.93 10.13
CA GLU A 233 7.79 1.84 9.41
C GLU A 233 7.63 1.65 7.91
N PHE A 234 7.44 2.74 7.20
CA PHE A 234 7.14 2.74 5.76
C PHE A 234 7.74 3.98 5.08
N THR A 235 7.64 4.05 3.76
CA THR A 235 8.19 5.16 2.99
C THR A 235 7.10 5.90 2.24
N GLN A 236 7.10 7.23 2.34
CA GLN A 236 6.24 8.11 1.56
C GLN A 236 7.06 8.96 0.59
N ILE A 237 6.51 9.20 -0.58
CA ILE A 237 6.86 10.33 -1.44
C ILE A 237 6.01 11.48 -0.93
N ASP A 238 6.62 12.42 -0.24
CA ASP A 238 5.91 13.49 0.44
C ASP A 238 6.26 14.83 -0.19
N LEU A 239 5.25 15.62 -0.53
CA LEU A 239 5.41 16.88 -1.24
C LEU A 239 4.54 18.00 -0.67
N GLU A 240 4.99 19.25 -0.89
CA GLU A 240 4.25 20.47 -0.55
C GLU A 240 4.61 21.56 -1.57
N MET A 241 3.63 22.39 -1.94
CA MET A 241 3.79 23.50 -2.88
C MET A 241 3.14 24.78 -2.35
N SER A 242 3.81 25.92 -2.55
CA SER A 242 3.28 27.26 -2.26
C SER A 242 2.49 27.83 -3.43
N PHE A 243 1.55 28.74 -3.13
CA PHE A 243 0.77 29.50 -4.11
C PHE A 243 -0.08 28.61 -5.03
N VAL A 244 -0.71 27.58 -4.45
CA VAL A 244 -1.50 26.58 -5.17
C VAL A 244 -2.90 26.40 -4.54
N ASP A 245 -3.84 25.91 -5.35
CA ASP A 245 -5.11 25.36 -4.91
C ASP A 245 -5.19 23.87 -5.30
N VAL A 246 -6.31 23.20 -5.05
CA VAL A 246 -6.54 21.77 -5.27
C VAL A 246 -6.12 21.34 -6.68
N GLU A 247 -6.57 22.06 -7.71
CA GLU A 247 -6.30 21.70 -9.11
C GLU A 247 -4.82 21.65 -9.46
N ASP A 248 -4.02 22.56 -8.91
CA ASP A 248 -2.58 22.62 -9.17
C ASP A 248 -1.85 21.38 -8.63
N VAL A 249 -2.28 20.90 -7.45
CA VAL A 249 -1.73 19.69 -6.85
C VAL A 249 -2.17 18.45 -7.62
N LEU A 250 -3.44 18.37 -8.00
CA LEU A 250 -3.95 17.23 -8.78
C LEU A 250 -3.23 17.13 -10.13
N GLU A 251 -3.01 18.25 -10.82
CA GLU A 251 -2.34 18.26 -12.13
C GLU A 251 -0.89 17.75 -12.06
N ILE A 252 -0.10 18.20 -11.08
CA ILE A 252 1.28 17.75 -10.93
C ILE A 252 1.36 16.26 -10.62
N ILE A 253 0.42 15.73 -9.84
CA ILE A 253 0.37 14.31 -9.48
C ILE A 253 -0.13 13.45 -10.63
N GLU A 254 -1.11 13.89 -11.41
CA GLU A 254 -1.59 13.16 -12.60
C GLU A 254 -0.45 12.94 -13.60
N LYS A 255 0.34 13.99 -13.89
CA LYS A 255 1.54 13.91 -14.73
C LYS A 255 2.61 13.00 -14.13
N TYR A 256 2.81 13.04 -12.82
CA TYR A 256 3.73 12.15 -12.13
C TYR A 256 3.31 10.68 -12.28
N ILE A 257 2.04 10.36 -12.01
CA ILE A 257 1.51 8.98 -12.13
C ILE A 257 1.65 8.47 -13.56
N HIS A 258 1.28 9.27 -14.56
CA HIS A 258 1.50 8.93 -15.96
C HIS A 258 2.98 8.60 -16.24
N THR A 259 3.89 9.48 -15.83
CA THR A 259 5.34 9.33 -16.06
C THR A 259 5.90 8.08 -15.37
N VAL A 260 5.60 7.91 -14.09
CA VAL A 260 6.20 6.81 -13.31
C VAL A 260 5.72 5.44 -13.78
N PHE A 261 4.44 5.29 -14.15
CA PHE A 261 3.91 4.02 -14.70
C PHE A 261 4.50 3.71 -16.06
N LYS A 262 4.56 4.70 -16.94
CA LYS A 262 5.14 4.56 -18.27
C LYS A 262 6.61 4.16 -18.22
N GLU A 263 7.41 4.86 -17.45
CA GLU A 263 8.85 4.62 -17.38
C GLU A 263 9.20 3.40 -16.52
N ALA A 264 8.49 3.15 -15.42
CA ALA A 264 8.80 2.03 -14.54
C ALA A 264 8.40 0.68 -15.14
N ILE A 265 7.18 0.56 -15.63
CA ILE A 265 6.57 -0.72 -16.06
C ILE A 265 6.00 -0.70 -17.48
N GLY A 266 6.13 0.39 -18.24
CA GLY A 266 5.68 0.49 -19.63
C GLY A 266 4.16 0.60 -19.81
N VAL A 267 3.43 1.03 -18.79
CA VAL A 267 1.97 1.18 -18.82
C VAL A 267 1.59 2.64 -19.00
N ASP A 268 0.77 2.93 -19.99
CA ASP A 268 0.22 4.27 -20.21
C ASP A 268 -1.02 4.47 -19.32
N ILE A 269 -0.95 5.42 -18.40
CA ILE A 269 -2.06 5.89 -17.57
C ILE A 269 -2.62 7.17 -18.20
N PRO A 270 -3.95 7.41 -18.24
CA PRO A 270 -4.51 8.67 -18.73
C PRO A 270 -3.90 9.90 -18.04
N GLU A 271 -3.65 10.97 -18.79
CA GLU A 271 -3.11 12.22 -18.25
C GLU A 271 -4.09 12.92 -17.29
N LYS A 272 -5.41 12.70 -17.47
CA LYS A 272 -6.45 13.15 -16.54
C LYS A 272 -7.19 11.96 -15.97
N LEU A 273 -7.34 11.96 -14.66
CA LEU A 273 -7.98 10.88 -13.93
C LEU A 273 -9.44 11.23 -13.60
N PRO A 274 -10.35 10.24 -13.57
CA PRO A 274 -11.72 10.44 -13.12
C PRO A 274 -11.77 11.00 -11.70
N ARG A 275 -12.84 11.74 -11.39
CA ARG A 275 -13.07 12.36 -10.09
C ARG A 275 -14.44 12.00 -9.56
N LEU A 276 -14.52 11.74 -8.28
CA LEU A 276 -15.75 11.60 -7.51
C LEU A 276 -15.63 12.45 -6.25
N THR A 277 -16.72 13.06 -5.83
CA THR A 277 -16.78 13.59 -4.47
C THR A 277 -16.88 12.43 -3.47
N TYR A 278 -16.48 12.67 -2.22
CA TYR A 278 -16.65 11.68 -1.15
C TYR A 278 -18.11 11.21 -1.04
N ALA A 279 -19.07 12.16 -1.14
CA ALA A 279 -20.49 11.85 -1.07
C ALA A 279 -20.93 10.90 -2.21
N GLU A 280 -20.48 11.14 -3.45
CA GLU A 280 -20.75 10.26 -4.60
C GLU A 280 -20.10 8.89 -4.43
N ALA A 281 -18.86 8.85 -3.98
CA ALA A 281 -18.13 7.58 -3.76
C ALA A 281 -18.85 6.72 -2.71
N MET A 282 -19.24 7.32 -1.59
CA MET A 282 -20.00 6.64 -0.53
C MET A 282 -21.39 6.20 -1.03
N ASP A 283 -22.11 7.06 -1.73
CA ASP A 283 -23.47 6.77 -2.18
C ASP A 283 -23.50 5.65 -3.24
N ARG A 284 -22.56 5.67 -4.20
CA ARG A 284 -22.51 4.71 -5.31
C ARG A 284 -21.75 3.43 -5.00
N TYR A 285 -20.75 3.48 -4.11
CA TYR A 285 -19.84 2.33 -3.91
C TYR A 285 -19.73 1.90 -2.45
N GLY A 286 -20.22 2.69 -1.50
CA GLY A 286 -20.13 2.41 -0.07
C GLY A 286 -18.71 2.46 0.49
N SER A 287 -17.82 3.22 -0.15
CA SER A 287 -16.42 3.34 0.22
C SER A 287 -15.84 4.67 -0.25
N ASP A 288 -14.98 5.27 0.55
CA ASP A 288 -14.12 6.41 0.22
C ASP A 288 -12.95 6.06 -0.72
N LYS A 289 -12.73 4.78 -0.97
CA LYS A 289 -11.71 4.23 -1.88
C LYS A 289 -12.30 3.11 -2.76
N PRO A 290 -13.25 3.45 -3.65
CA PRO A 290 -13.97 2.44 -4.41
C PRO A 290 -13.10 1.77 -5.47
N ASP A 291 -13.24 0.45 -5.60
CA ASP A 291 -12.80 -0.27 -6.80
C ASP A 291 -13.91 -0.18 -7.85
N THR A 292 -13.66 0.54 -8.94
CA THR A 292 -14.63 0.78 -10.00
C THR A 292 -14.44 -0.11 -11.23
N ARG A 293 -13.56 -1.14 -11.14
CA ARG A 293 -13.26 -2.06 -12.26
C ARG A 293 -14.38 -3.03 -12.62
N PHE A 294 -15.43 -3.14 -11.81
CA PHE A 294 -16.46 -4.18 -11.97
C PHE A 294 -17.91 -3.68 -11.83
N GLY A 295 -18.19 -2.41 -11.72
CA GLY A 295 -19.55 -1.89 -11.54
C GLY A 295 -20.18 -2.30 -10.19
N MET A 296 -21.41 -2.87 -10.19
CA MET A 296 -22.19 -3.22 -8.99
C MET A 296 -22.41 -2.00 -8.08
N GLU A 297 -22.83 -0.87 -8.67
CA GLU A 297 -23.13 0.33 -7.91
C GLU A 297 -24.29 0.10 -6.95
N LEU A 298 -24.24 0.80 -5.81
CA LEU A 298 -25.32 0.80 -4.83
C LEU A 298 -26.46 1.67 -5.32
N PHE A 299 -27.68 1.31 -4.93
CA PHE A 299 -28.87 2.10 -5.17
C PHE A 299 -29.81 2.08 -3.96
N ASP A 300 -30.60 3.14 -3.84
CA ASP A 300 -31.56 3.32 -2.77
C ASP A 300 -32.89 2.65 -3.12
N LEU A 301 -33.43 1.85 -2.19
CA LEU A 301 -34.71 1.18 -2.27
C LEU A 301 -35.73 1.72 -1.26
N SER A 302 -35.37 2.77 -0.51
CA SER A 302 -36.18 3.26 0.61
C SER A 302 -37.60 3.65 0.19
N ASP A 303 -37.77 4.22 -1.00
CA ASP A 303 -39.08 4.59 -1.52
C ASP A 303 -39.89 3.38 -1.98
N GLU A 304 -39.24 2.41 -2.63
CA GLU A 304 -39.87 1.18 -3.16
C GLU A 304 -40.36 0.26 -2.04
N VAL A 305 -39.79 0.36 -0.84
CA VAL A 305 -40.15 -0.49 0.31
C VAL A 305 -40.88 0.25 1.44
N LYS A 306 -41.25 1.51 1.24
CA LYS A 306 -41.86 2.37 2.26
C LYS A 306 -43.16 1.82 2.83
N GLY A 307 -43.95 1.10 2.01
CA GLY A 307 -45.20 0.45 2.39
C GLY A 307 -45.07 -0.96 2.95
N SER A 308 -43.86 -1.50 2.95
CA SER A 308 -43.60 -2.91 3.27
C SER A 308 -43.93 -3.28 4.72
N GLU A 309 -44.58 -4.43 4.90
CA GLU A 309 -44.79 -5.04 6.21
C GLU A 309 -43.56 -5.83 6.73
N PHE A 310 -42.47 -5.87 5.98
CA PHE A 310 -41.23 -6.50 6.45
C PHE A 310 -40.59 -5.65 7.55
N VAL A 311 -40.64 -6.17 8.77
CA VAL A 311 -40.23 -5.44 10.01
C VAL A 311 -38.84 -4.82 9.90
N VAL A 312 -37.90 -5.47 9.22
CA VAL A 312 -36.52 -4.98 9.07
C VAL A 312 -36.47 -3.69 8.27
N PHE A 313 -37.20 -3.60 7.16
CA PHE A 313 -37.24 -2.39 6.32
C PHE A 313 -38.05 -1.30 7.02
N LYS A 314 -39.22 -1.67 7.55
CA LYS A 314 -40.12 -0.74 8.24
C LYS A 314 -39.43 -0.06 9.41
N SER A 315 -38.80 -0.84 10.31
CA SER A 315 -38.12 -0.28 11.48
C SER A 315 -36.90 0.58 11.12
N ALA A 316 -36.18 0.25 10.06
CA ALA A 316 -35.06 1.08 9.60
C ALA A 316 -35.53 2.45 9.09
N LEU A 317 -36.60 2.48 8.27
CA LEU A 317 -37.17 3.71 7.72
C LEU A 317 -37.86 4.57 8.78
N GLU A 318 -38.64 3.95 9.70
CA GLU A 318 -39.27 4.65 10.82
C GLU A 318 -38.25 5.32 11.75
N ALA A 319 -37.05 4.76 11.86
CA ALA A 319 -35.93 5.32 12.60
C ALA A 319 -35.12 6.39 11.81
N GLY A 320 -35.59 6.81 10.61
CA GLY A 320 -34.89 7.78 9.77
C GLY A 320 -33.69 7.22 9.01
N GLY A 321 -33.56 5.90 8.92
CA GLY A 321 -32.50 5.20 8.21
C GLY A 321 -32.77 4.97 6.73
N THR A 322 -32.11 3.97 6.13
CA THR A 322 -32.17 3.69 4.69
C THR A 322 -32.19 2.20 4.39
N VAL A 323 -32.75 1.86 3.23
CA VAL A 323 -32.68 0.51 2.63
C VAL A 323 -31.96 0.60 1.31
N ARG A 324 -30.80 -0.02 1.20
CA ARG A 324 -29.96 0.05 -0.01
C ARG A 324 -29.55 -1.34 -0.49
N ALA A 325 -29.18 -1.41 -1.76
CA ALA A 325 -28.88 -2.67 -2.42
C ALA A 325 -27.80 -2.52 -3.49
N PHE A 326 -27.27 -3.65 -3.94
CA PHE A 326 -26.58 -3.78 -5.22
C PHE A 326 -27.03 -5.06 -5.94
N THR A 327 -26.89 -5.09 -7.25
CA THR A 327 -27.22 -6.25 -8.10
C THR A 327 -25.95 -6.93 -8.56
N ALA A 328 -25.81 -8.21 -8.21
CA ALA A 328 -24.76 -9.09 -8.71
C ALA A 328 -25.29 -9.81 -9.96
N LYS A 329 -24.78 -9.45 -11.14
CA LYS A 329 -25.21 -9.99 -12.42
C LYS A 329 -24.76 -11.43 -12.61
N ASN A 330 -25.63 -12.30 -13.17
CA ASN A 330 -25.39 -13.72 -13.44
C ASN A 330 -24.92 -14.53 -12.21
N ALA A 331 -25.31 -14.12 -11.02
CA ALA A 331 -24.77 -14.59 -9.73
C ALA A 331 -25.52 -15.79 -9.12
N VAL A 332 -26.70 -16.17 -9.63
CA VAL A 332 -27.55 -17.24 -9.05
C VAL A 332 -26.82 -18.56 -8.88
N LYS A 333 -25.95 -18.94 -9.84
CA LYS A 333 -25.16 -20.19 -9.76
C LYS A 333 -24.07 -20.13 -8.67
N ALA A 334 -23.43 -18.98 -8.50
CA ALA A 334 -22.37 -18.76 -7.53
C ALA A 334 -22.91 -18.58 -6.10
N TYR A 335 -24.14 -18.08 -5.97
CA TYR A 335 -24.79 -17.76 -4.69
C TYR A 335 -25.96 -18.69 -4.42
N SER A 336 -25.65 -19.97 -4.09
CA SER A 336 -26.61 -20.88 -3.45
C SER A 336 -27.05 -20.33 -2.10
N ARG A 337 -28.11 -20.90 -1.50
CA ARG A 337 -28.57 -20.51 -0.15
C ARG A 337 -27.41 -20.53 0.87
N LYS A 338 -26.62 -21.61 0.88
CA LYS A 338 -25.46 -21.76 1.77
C LYS A 338 -24.41 -20.65 1.57
N GLU A 339 -24.17 -20.24 0.34
CA GLU A 339 -23.21 -19.18 0.05
C GLU A 339 -23.74 -17.79 0.45
N ILE A 340 -25.04 -17.56 0.34
CA ILE A 340 -25.67 -16.35 0.86
C ILE A 340 -25.63 -16.32 2.40
N ASP A 341 -25.83 -17.47 3.05
CA ASP A 341 -25.71 -17.55 4.51
C ASP A 341 -24.29 -17.19 4.98
N LYS A 342 -23.23 -17.61 4.25
CA LYS A 342 -21.85 -17.18 4.54
C LYS A 342 -21.68 -15.66 4.36
N LEU A 343 -22.19 -15.10 3.24
CA LEU A 343 -22.12 -13.67 2.99
C LEU A 343 -22.89 -12.87 4.06
N THR A 344 -23.97 -13.44 4.60
CA THR A 344 -24.72 -12.87 5.72
C THR A 344 -23.86 -12.81 7.00
N GLU A 345 -23.04 -13.84 7.27
CA GLU A 345 -22.12 -13.81 8.42
C GLU A 345 -21.00 -12.75 8.21
N THR A 346 -20.50 -12.59 6.99
CA THR A 346 -19.59 -11.46 6.66
C THR A 346 -20.27 -10.12 6.95
N ALA A 347 -21.51 -9.92 6.49
CA ALA A 347 -22.26 -8.69 6.75
C ALA A 347 -22.44 -8.42 8.25
N LYS A 348 -22.76 -9.45 9.05
CA LYS A 348 -22.87 -9.36 10.51
C LYS A 348 -21.53 -9.02 11.17
N GLY A 349 -20.44 -9.58 10.67
CA GLY A 349 -19.08 -9.29 11.15
C GLY A 349 -18.69 -7.81 10.98
N ILE A 350 -19.30 -7.12 10.01
CA ILE A 350 -19.11 -5.66 9.79
C ILE A 350 -20.08 -4.84 10.66
N GLY A 351 -21.15 -5.46 11.20
CA GLY A 351 -22.12 -4.82 12.09
C GLY A 351 -23.56 -4.82 11.58
N ALA A 352 -23.87 -5.38 10.40
CA ALA A 352 -25.24 -5.51 9.95
C ALA A 352 -26.03 -6.51 10.81
N LYS A 353 -27.33 -6.26 10.99
CA LYS A 353 -28.23 -7.19 11.68
C LYS A 353 -28.57 -8.44 10.84
N GLY A 354 -28.39 -8.33 9.51
CA GLY A 354 -28.66 -9.40 8.55
C GLY A 354 -28.50 -8.91 7.12
N LEU A 355 -28.70 -9.84 6.17
CA LEU A 355 -28.66 -9.59 4.73
C LEU A 355 -29.95 -10.08 4.10
N ALA A 356 -30.74 -9.18 3.52
CA ALA A 356 -31.88 -9.53 2.71
C ALA A 356 -31.44 -9.75 1.26
N TRP A 357 -32.14 -10.60 0.51
CA TRP A 357 -31.72 -10.93 -0.85
C TRP A 357 -32.91 -11.37 -1.72
N ILE A 358 -32.74 -11.19 -3.04
CA ILE A 358 -33.62 -11.70 -4.10
C ILE A 358 -32.75 -12.48 -5.09
N ARG A 359 -33.17 -13.69 -5.48
CA ARG A 359 -32.54 -14.48 -6.55
C ARG A 359 -33.54 -14.64 -7.71
N MET A 360 -33.10 -14.28 -8.91
CA MET A 360 -33.86 -14.38 -10.14
C MET A 360 -33.53 -15.72 -10.84
N THR A 361 -34.17 -16.82 -10.37
CA THR A 361 -33.88 -18.19 -10.84
C THR A 361 -34.65 -18.56 -12.11
N ASP A 362 -34.32 -19.72 -12.71
CA ASP A 362 -35.07 -20.28 -13.85
C ASP A 362 -36.51 -20.63 -13.48
N ASP A 363 -36.74 -21.04 -12.24
CA ASP A 363 -38.05 -21.46 -11.70
C ASP A 363 -38.86 -20.28 -11.13
N GLY A 364 -38.34 -19.06 -11.23
CA GLY A 364 -38.97 -17.85 -10.72
C GLY A 364 -38.15 -17.12 -9.65
N ILE A 365 -38.80 -16.19 -8.95
CA ILE A 365 -38.17 -15.32 -7.94
C ILE A 365 -38.18 -16.06 -6.59
N THR A 366 -36.98 -16.11 -5.96
CA THR A 366 -36.86 -16.53 -4.57
C THR A 366 -36.26 -15.41 -3.73
N SER A 367 -36.78 -15.18 -2.54
CA SER A 367 -36.36 -14.08 -1.68
C SER A 367 -36.45 -14.45 -0.19
N SER A 368 -35.62 -13.80 0.64
CA SER A 368 -35.67 -13.94 2.10
C SER A 368 -36.91 -13.26 2.73
N PHE A 369 -37.60 -12.37 2.00
CA PHE A 369 -38.66 -11.51 2.53
C PHE A 369 -39.91 -11.44 1.66
N ALA A 370 -39.99 -12.13 0.52
CA ALA A 370 -41.09 -12.04 -0.44
C ALA A 370 -42.49 -12.23 0.20
N LYS A 371 -42.63 -13.07 1.21
CA LYS A 371 -43.89 -13.30 1.91
C LYS A 371 -44.46 -12.09 2.68
N PHE A 372 -43.68 -11.05 2.84
CA PHE A 372 -44.04 -9.80 3.50
C PHE A 372 -44.24 -8.62 2.52
N MET A 373 -44.19 -8.90 1.20
CA MET A 373 -44.27 -7.91 0.15
C MET A 373 -45.46 -8.21 -0.75
N THR A 374 -46.05 -7.16 -1.31
CA THR A 374 -47.00 -7.27 -2.40
C THR A 374 -46.28 -7.54 -3.73
N GLU A 375 -47.01 -8.01 -4.75
CA GLU A 375 -46.45 -8.22 -6.09
C GLU A 375 -45.96 -6.90 -6.71
N ASP A 376 -46.66 -5.80 -6.47
CA ASP A 376 -46.30 -4.47 -6.96
C ASP A 376 -44.99 -3.97 -6.33
N GLU A 377 -44.82 -4.12 -5.02
CA GLU A 377 -43.58 -3.78 -4.31
C GLU A 377 -42.40 -4.61 -4.80
N MET A 378 -42.57 -5.93 -4.93
CA MET A 378 -41.51 -6.80 -5.49
C MET A 378 -41.14 -6.40 -6.91
N SER A 379 -42.12 -6.08 -7.74
CA SER A 379 -41.91 -5.61 -9.12
C SER A 379 -41.17 -4.28 -9.14
N ALA A 380 -41.51 -3.36 -8.25
CA ALA A 380 -40.83 -2.06 -8.11
C ALA A 380 -39.35 -2.24 -7.73
N ILE A 381 -39.07 -3.09 -6.72
CA ILE A 381 -37.69 -3.42 -6.30
C ILE A 381 -36.88 -4.01 -7.47
N ILE A 382 -37.43 -5.02 -8.17
CA ILE A 382 -36.74 -5.69 -9.28
C ILE A 382 -36.46 -4.71 -10.43
N LYS A 383 -37.44 -3.86 -10.74
CA LYS A 383 -37.29 -2.80 -11.75
C LYS A 383 -36.20 -1.80 -11.38
N LYS A 384 -36.19 -1.34 -10.14
CA LYS A 384 -35.16 -0.41 -9.61
C LYS A 384 -33.79 -1.05 -9.61
N ALA A 385 -33.70 -2.31 -9.21
CA ALA A 385 -32.48 -3.11 -9.22
C ALA A 385 -31.96 -3.42 -10.62
N GLY A 386 -32.76 -3.22 -11.67
CA GLY A 386 -32.44 -3.67 -13.03
C GLY A 386 -32.11 -5.17 -13.07
N ALA A 387 -32.76 -5.95 -12.19
CA ALA A 387 -32.43 -7.36 -12.03
C ALA A 387 -33.15 -8.22 -13.07
N GLU A 388 -32.39 -9.10 -13.70
CA GLU A 388 -32.83 -10.01 -14.73
C GLU A 388 -32.63 -11.46 -14.30
N LYS A 389 -33.16 -12.39 -15.06
CA LYS A 389 -32.96 -13.83 -14.83
C LYS A 389 -31.46 -14.16 -14.76
N GLY A 390 -31.06 -14.84 -13.71
CA GLY A 390 -29.68 -15.17 -13.38
C GLY A 390 -29.03 -14.25 -12.34
N ASP A 391 -29.65 -13.12 -11.99
CA ASP A 391 -29.11 -12.13 -11.07
C ASP A 391 -29.45 -12.41 -9.60
N VAL A 392 -28.65 -11.83 -8.71
CA VAL A 392 -28.92 -11.79 -7.27
C VAL A 392 -28.86 -10.34 -6.79
N VAL A 393 -29.88 -9.89 -6.07
CA VAL A 393 -29.90 -8.58 -5.40
C VAL A 393 -29.63 -8.78 -3.93
N PHE A 394 -28.64 -8.07 -3.39
CA PHE A 394 -28.31 -8.04 -1.97
C PHE A 394 -28.73 -6.72 -1.36
N ILE A 395 -29.43 -6.78 -0.21
CA ILE A 395 -30.10 -5.63 0.39
C ILE A 395 -29.75 -5.56 1.87
N VAL A 396 -29.37 -4.36 2.33
CA VAL A 396 -29.11 -4.07 3.75
C VAL A 396 -29.96 -2.87 4.17
N ALA A 397 -30.48 -2.93 5.38
CA ALA A 397 -31.29 -1.90 5.99
C ALA A 397 -30.83 -1.63 7.44
N ASP A 398 -30.62 -0.37 7.78
CA ASP A 398 -30.35 0.05 9.16
C ASP A 398 -30.69 1.55 9.31
N ARG A 399 -30.84 1.99 10.58
CA ARG A 399 -30.98 3.40 10.94
C ARG A 399 -29.73 4.24 10.59
N LYS A 400 -28.53 3.62 10.65
CA LYS A 400 -27.26 4.27 10.33
C LYS A 400 -26.93 4.08 8.85
N LYS A 401 -27.07 5.14 8.05
CA LYS A 401 -26.74 5.13 6.61
C LYS A 401 -25.28 4.70 6.36
N SER A 402 -24.33 5.20 7.17
CA SER A 402 -22.91 4.85 7.07
C SER A 402 -22.65 3.36 7.20
N LEU A 403 -23.31 2.69 8.15
CA LEU A 403 -23.21 1.23 8.31
C LEU A 403 -23.74 0.49 7.08
N VAL A 404 -24.92 0.87 6.56
CA VAL A 404 -25.51 0.26 5.35
C VAL A 404 -24.54 0.36 4.17
N LEU A 405 -23.97 1.54 3.95
CA LEU A 405 -23.03 1.80 2.87
C LEU A 405 -21.74 0.97 3.03
N SER A 406 -21.13 0.99 4.21
CA SER A 406 -19.88 0.23 4.48
C SER A 406 -20.07 -1.26 4.30
N VAL A 407 -21.20 -1.82 4.78
CA VAL A 407 -21.52 -3.25 4.60
C VAL A 407 -21.67 -3.58 3.12
N LEU A 408 -22.49 -2.85 2.38
CA LEU A 408 -22.71 -3.11 0.96
C LEU A 408 -21.43 -2.89 0.13
N GLY A 409 -20.62 -1.88 0.48
CA GLY A 409 -19.33 -1.63 -0.15
C GLY A 409 -18.35 -2.80 0.00
N ALA A 410 -18.31 -3.43 1.17
CA ALA A 410 -17.50 -4.62 1.41
C ALA A 410 -18.07 -5.84 0.65
N LEU A 411 -19.39 -6.07 0.74
CA LEU A 411 -20.03 -7.22 0.10
C LEU A 411 -19.94 -7.16 -1.44
N ARG A 412 -20.01 -5.97 -2.06
CA ARG A 412 -19.83 -5.83 -3.51
C ARG A 412 -18.43 -6.26 -3.95
N CYS A 413 -17.40 -5.92 -3.19
CA CYS A 413 -16.01 -6.34 -3.48
C CYS A 413 -15.83 -7.86 -3.31
N GLU A 414 -16.43 -8.46 -2.26
CA GLU A 414 -16.43 -9.92 -2.08
C GLU A 414 -17.18 -10.63 -3.20
N ALA A 415 -18.32 -10.08 -3.62
CA ALA A 415 -19.10 -10.61 -4.74
C ALA A 415 -18.31 -10.54 -6.06
N ALA A 416 -17.63 -9.44 -6.32
CA ALA A 416 -16.83 -9.27 -7.54
C ALA A 416 -15.67 -10.28 -7.62
N LYS A 417 -14.97 -10.51 -6.52
CA LYS A 417 -13.92 -11.55 -6.43
C LYS A 417 -14.48 -12.94 -6.71
N LYS A 418 -15.60 -13.28 -6.05
CA LYS A 418 -16.22 -14.59 -6.19
C LYS A 418 -16.74 -14.88 -7.59
N LEU A 419 -17.19 -13.84 -8.29
CA LEU A 419 -17.73 -13.94 -9.65
C LEU A 419 -16.66 -13.79 -10.73
N ASP A 420 -15.42 -13.49 -10.34
CA ASP A 420 -14.28 -13.27 -11.24
C ASP A 420 -14.58 -12.21 -12.32
N VAL A 421 -15.18 -11.08 -11.88
CA VAL A 421 -15.59 -9.99 -12.79
C VAL A 421 -14.72 -8.74 -12.69
N ILE A 422 -13.67 -8.79 -11.87
CA ILE A 422 -12.73 -7.68 -11.70
C ILE A 422 -11.84 -7.61 -12.94
N LYS A 423 -11.92 -6.50 -13.65
CA LYS A 423 -11.08 -6.29 -14.85
C LYS A 423 -9.62 -6.06 -14.44
N ASP A 424 -8.72 -6.61 -15.24
CA ASP A 424 -7.28 -6.35 -15.10
C ASP A 424 -6.94 -4.89 -15.40
N GLY A 425 -5.76 -4.47 -14.92
CA GLY A 425 -5.20 -3.15 -15.18
C GLY A 425 -5.25 -2.20 -13.99
N TYR A 426 -4.91 -0.95 -14.26
CA TYR A 426 -4.76 0.10 -13.24
C TYR A 426 -5.87 1.13 -13.40
N ASN A 427 -6.80 1.14 -12.46
CA ASN A 427 -7.93 2.05 -12.44
C ASN A 427 -7.73 3.11 -11.35
N PHE A 428 -7.28 4.29 -11.76
CA PHE A 428 -7.09 5.45 -10.90
C PHE A 428 -8.33 6.32 -10.85
N LEU A 429 -8.59 6.91 -9.68
CA LEU A 429 -9.56 7.97 -9.52
C LEU A 429 -9.23 8.86 -8.33
N TRP A 430 -9.68 10.11 -8.38
CA TRP A 430 -9.63 11.02 -7.26
C TRP A 430 -10.93 10.96 -6.45
N ILE A 431 -10.77 11.00 -5.13
CA ILE A 431 -11.87 11.33 -4.22
C ILE A 431 -11.59 12.72 -3.67
N THR A 432 -12.58 13.61 -3.75
CA THR A 432 -12.47 15.02 -3.33
C THR A 432 -13.61 15.41 -2.40
N GLU A 433 -13.56 16.60 -1.85
CA GLU A 433 -14.65 17.16 -1.02
C GLU A 433 -15.02 16.27 0.16
N PHE A 434 -14.01 15.78 0.88
CA PHE A 434 -14.24 15.01 2.09
C PHE A 434 -14.97 15.83 3.15
N PRO A 435 -15.77 15.21 4.05
CA PRO A 435 -16.23 15.88 5.25
C PRO A 435 -15.03 16.44 6.03
N PHE A 436 -15.16 17.66 6.55
CA PHE A 436 -14.11 18.22 7.41
C PHE A 436 -14.10 17.57 8.78
N PHE A 437 -15.31 17.36 9.32
CA PHE A 437 -15.53 16.76 10.63
C PHE A 437 -16.08 15.35 10.50
N ASP A 438 -15.61 14.46 11.37
CA ASP A 438 -16.24 13.17 11.64
C ASP A 438 -16.73 13.12 13.07
N TRP A 439 -17.79 12.36 13.33
CA TRP A 439 -18.36 12.21 14.65
C TRP A 439 -17.77 10.98 15.34
N ASP A 440 -16.96 11.21 16.37
CA ASP A 440 -16.45 10.14 17.23
C ASP A 440 -17.54 9.77 18.25
N GLU A 441 -18.11 8.57 18.11
CA GLU A 441 -19.17 8.05 18.98
C GLU A 441 -18.66 7.75 20.40
N ASP A 442 -17.40 7.34 20.55
CA ASP A 442 -16.81 6.99 21.85
C ASP A 442 -16.48 8.25 22.66
N ALA A 443 -15.99 9.27 21.99
CA ALA A 443 -15.66 10.56 22.59
C ALA A 443 -16.84 11.54 22.61
N GLU A 444 -17.98 11.22 21.95
CA GLU A 444 -19.15 12.07 21.78
C GLU A 444 -18.82 13.50 21.29
N GLN A 445 -17.87 13.60 20.35
CA GLN A 445 -17.43 14.89 19.80
C GLN A 445 -17.08 14.82 18.32
N PHE A 446 -17.03 15.98 17.68
CA PHE A 446 -16.49 16.11 16.33
C PHE A 446 -14.96 16.10 16.36
N VAL A 447 -14.34 15.31 15.51
CA VAL A 447 -12.90 15.24 15.26
C VAL A 447 -12.62 15.65 13.82
N ALA A 448 -11.39 16.05 13.50
CA ALA A 448 -10.99 16.26 12.11
C ALA A 448 -10.91 14.92 11.38
N MET A 449 -11.54 14.81 10.22
CA MET A 449 -11.50 13.58 9.43
C MET A 449 -10.10 13.30 8.87
N HIS A 450 -9.35 14.34 8.50
CA HIS A 450 -7.98 14.24 8.00
C HIS A 450 -6.99 14.84 9.01
N HIS A 451 -6.76 16.14 8.89
CA HIS A 451 -5.74 16.86 9.64
C HIS A 451 -6.25 18.22 10.09
N PRO A 452 -5.98 18.69 11.33
CA PRO A 452 -6.51 19.96 11.83
C PRO A 452 -6.03 21.20 11.06
N PHE A 453 -5.03 21.09 10.22
CA PHE A 453 -4.54 22.15 9.33
C PHE A 453 -5.15 22.11 7.92
N THR A 454 -6.04 21.19 7.62
CA THR A 454 -6.76 21.11 6.35
C THR A 454 -7.70 22.30 6.20
N ALA A 455 -7.71 22.95 5.04
CA ALA A 455 -8.63 24.06 4.79
C ALA A 455 -10.05 23.55 4.53
N PRO A 456 -11.09 24.18 5.12
CA PRO A 456 -12.46 23.96 4.68
C PRO A 456 -12.68 24.58 3.30
N MET A 457 -13.68 24.10 2.56
CA MET A 457 -14.09 24.74 1.32
C MET A 457 -14.66 26.14 1.61
N ASP A 458 -14.39 27.09 0.72
CA ASP A 458 -14.69 28.52 0.97
C ASP A 458 -16.20 28.77 1.18
N GLU A 459 -17.05 28.05 0.47
CA GLU A 459 -18.50 28.10 0.63
C GLU A 459 -19.01 27.56 1.98
N CYS A 460 -18.18 26.79 2.69
CA CYS A 460 -18.53 26.25 4.01
C CYS A 460 -18.23 27.23 5.16
N LEU A 461 -17.41 28.26 4.94
CA LEU A 461 -17.00 29.23 5.97
C LEU A 461 -18.16 29.90 6.73
N PRO A 462 -19.30 30.22 6.10
CA PRO A 462 -20.42 30.87 6.78
C PRO A 462 -21.15 30.00 7.83
N TYR A 463 -21.04 28.67 7.73
CA TYR A 463 -21.78 27.75 8.61
C TYR A 463 -20.91 26.76 9.38
N LEU A 464 -19.60 27.05 9.51
CA LEU A 464 -18.63 26.22 10.25
C LEU A 464 -19.09 25.85 11.67
N GLU A 465 -19.72 26.79 12.38
CA GLU A 465 -20.19 26.61 13.76
C GLU A 465 -21.61 26.04 13.84
N THR A 466 -22.42 26.30 12.83
CA THR A 466 -23.88 26.02 12.88
C THR A 466 -24.26 24.68 12.27
N ASP A 467 -23.47 24.16 11.32
CA ASP A 467 -23.72 22.89 10.65
C ASP A 467 -22.42 22.16 10.32
N LYS A 468 -21.76 21.67 11.37
CA LYS A 468 -20.47 20.94 11.24
C LYS A 468 -20.54 19.74 10.32
N ALA A 469 -21.67 19.05 10.29
CA ALA A 469 -21.86 17.83 9.49
C ALA A 469 -21.81 18.09 7.98
N SER A 470 -22.16 19.31 7.55
CA SER A 470 -22.15 19.71 6.13
C SER A 470 -20.83 20.37 5.68
N VAL A 471 -19.89 20.60 6.60
CA VAL A 471 -18.61 21.23 6.26
C VAL A 471 -17.75 20.27 5.46
N ARG A 472 -17.32 20.68 4.25
CA ARG A 472 -16.42 19.94 3.37
C ARG A 472 -15.02 20.53 3.44
N ALA A 473 -14.03 19.68 3.25
CA ALA A 473 -12.63 20.03 3.26
C ALA A 473 -12.05 20.12 1.83
N LYS A 474 -11.06 20.98 1.63
CA LYS A 474 -10.18 20.98 0.44
C LYS A 474 -9.18 19.83 0.55
N ALA A 475 -9.68 18.60 0.72
CA ALA A 475 -8.92 17.36 0.83
C ALA A 475 -9.17 16.48 -0.39
N TYR A 476 -8.17 15.69 -0.74
CA TYR A 476 -8.18 14.82 -1.92
C TYR A 476 -7.33 13.59 -1.70
N ASP A 477 -7.89 12.42 -2.08
CA ASP A 477 -7.20 11.14 -2.06
C ASP A 477 -7.10 10.57 -3.47
N LEU A 478 -5.94 10.00 -3.81
CA LEU A 478 -5.76 9.22 -5.02
C LEU A 478 -5.98 7.75 -4.71
N VAL A 479 -6.95 7.16 -5.38
CA VAL A 479 -7.30 5.74 -5.25
C VAL A 479 -6.84 4.97 -6.46
N LEU A 480 -6.24 3.80 -6.24
CA LEU A 480 -5.88 2.83 -7.27
C LEU A 480 -6.49 1.47 -6.93
N ASN A 481 -7.35 0.96 -7.79
CA ASN A 481 -7.91 -0.40 -7.67
C ASN A 481 -8.56 -0.68 -6.29
N GLY A 482 -9.23 0.29 -5.72
CA GLY A 482 -9.87 0.16 -4.41
C GLY A 482 -8.94 0.36 -3.20
N ILE A 483 -7.73 0.84 -3.44
CA ILE A 483 -6.73 1.14 -2.39
C ILE A 483 -6.40 2.62 -2.42
N GLU A 484 -6.46 3.27 -1.28
CA GLU A 484 -5.94 4.62 -1.07
C GLU A 484 -4.41 4.60 -1.23
N LEU A 485 -3.95 5.23 -2.30
CA LEU A 485 -2.52 5.32 -2.62
C LEU A 485 -1.88 6.53 -1.96
N SER A 486 -2.63 7.62 -1.88
CA SER A 486 -2.15 8.88 -1.32
C SER A 486 -3.30 9.74 -0.81
N SER A 487 -2.99 10.61 0.14
CA SER A 487 -3.90 11.60 0.71
C SER A 487 -3.21 12.96 0.80
N GLY A 488 -3.99 14.02 0.61
CA GLY A 488 -3.50 15.39 0.67
C GLY A 488 -4.61 16.43 0.90
N SER A 489 -4.19 17.67 1.12
CA SER A 489 -5.12 18.79 1.27
C SER A 489 -4.46 20.15 1.00
N ILE A 490 -5.26 21.19 0.82
CA ILE A 490 -4.85 22.57 0.98
C ILE A 490 -4.85 22.91 2.47
N ARG A 491 -3.90 23.75 2.91
CA ARG A 491 -3.69 24.05 4.32
C ARG A 491 -4.35 25.37 4.73
N ILE A 492 -4.77 25.46 6.00
CA ILE A 492 -5.16 26.72 6.61
C ILE A 492 -3.88 27.52 6.87
N THR A 493 -3.81 28.73 6.31
CA THR A 493 -2.69 29.66 6.54
C THR A 493 -3.14 30.94 7.27
N ASN A 494 -4.45 31.19 7.36
CA ASN A 494 -5.03 32.27 8.11
C ASN A 494 -5.11 31.92 9.60
N PRO A 495 -4.40 32.65 10.50
CA PRO A 495 -4.38 32.34 11.94
C PRO A 495 -5.78 32.39 12.62
N GLU A 496 -6.63 33.35 12.23
CA GLU A 496 -7.95 33.47 12.82
C GLU A 496 -8.86 32.28 12.47
N LEU A 497 -8.76 31.80 11.20
CA LEU A 497 -9.46 30.60 10.76
C LEU A 497 -8.91 29.36 11.49
N GLN A 498 -7.58 29.25 11.65
CA GLN A 498 -6.97 28.12 12.36
C GLN A 498 -7.42 28.06 13.83
N ASP A 499 -7.47 29.20 14.52
CA ASP A 499 -7.95 29.27 15.89
C ASP A 499 -9.43 28.87 16.01
N ARG A 500 -10.26 29.28 15.02
CA ARG A 500 -11.65 28.83 14.94
C ARG A 500 -11.74 27.32 14.81
N MET A 501 -10.95 26.74 13.91
CA MET A 501 -10.94 25.29 13.67
C MET A 501 -10.51 24.50 14.90
N PHE A 502 -9.47 24.94 15.63
CA PHE A 502 -9.05 24.30 16.88
C PHE A 502 -10.15 24.31 17.94
N ARG A 503 -10.82 25.45 18.13
CA ARG A 503 -11.97 25.52 19.05
C ARG A 503 -13.10 24.58 18.65
N LEU A 504 -13.39 24.46 17.35
CA LEU A 504 -14.42 23.55 16.83
C LEU A 504 -14.08 22.08 17.04
N LEU A 505 -12.79 21.74 17.11
CA LEU A 505 -12.25 20.41 17.42
C LEU A 505 -12.06 20.19 18.93
N GLY A 506 -12.47 21.12 19.78
CA GLY A 506 -12.39 21.00 21.24
C GLY A 506 -10.99 21.23 21.83
N LEU A 507 -10.04 21.77 21.05
CA LEU A 507 -8.72 22.12 21.55
C LEU A 507 -8.73 23.52 22.21
N SER A 508 -8.20 23.62 23.41
CA SER A 508 -7.94 24.91 24.05
C SER A 508 -6.75 25.62 23.37
N GLU A 509 -6.65 26.94 23.59
CA GLU A 509 -5.52 27.72 23.07
C GLU A 509 -4.20 27.23 23.65
N GLU A 510 -4.18 26.84 24.93
CA GLU A 510 -3.00 26.27 25.60
C GLU A 510 -2.58 24.95 24.96
N GLU A 511 -3.50 24.02 24.74
CA GLU A 511 -3.23 22.72 24.11
C GLU A 511 -2.77 22.88 22.66
N ALA A 512 -3.39 23.78 21.88
CA ALA A 512 -2.99 24.09 20.52
C ALA A 512 -1.56 24.68 20.47
N ASN A 513 -1.23 25.60 21.38
CA ASN A 513 0.10 26.18 21.48
C ASN A 513 1.14 25.16 21.99
N GLU A 514 0.78 24.29 22.93
CA GLU A 514 1.69 23.24 23.39
C GLU A 514 2.05 22.27 22.25
N LYS A 515 1.09 21.83 21.48
CA LYS A 515 1.27 20.87 20.39
C LYS A 515 1.87 21.50 19.14
N PHE A 516 1.35 22.63 18.69
CA PHE A 516 1.60 23.21 17.37
C PHE A 516 2.16 24.63 17.41
N GLY A 517 2.49 25.17 18.59
CA GLY A 517 2.89 26.57 18.76
C GLY A 517 4.04 27.03 17.87
N PHE A 518 4.98 26.14 17.55
CA PHE A 518 6.09 26.46 16.64
C PHE A 518 5.61 26.69 15.20
N LEU A 519 4.61 25.92 14.69
CA LEU A 519 4.03 26.09 13.37
C LEU A 519 3.15 27.35 13.33
N LEU A 520 2.28 27.52 14.34
CA LEU A 520 1.44 28.71 14.49
C LEU A 520 2.29 29.99 14.62
N GLY A 521 3.42 29.89 15.32
CA GLY A 521 4.42 30.95 15.41
C GLY A 521 5.04 31.30 14.07
N ALA A 522 5.38 30.30 13.26
CA ALA A 522 5.93 30.51 11.92
C ALA A 522 4.91 31.22 10.98
N PHE A 523 3.64 30.85 11.05
CA PHE A 523 2.58 31.45 10.22
C PHE A 523 2.41 32.95 10.46
N LYS A 524 2.77 33.47 11.64
CA LYS A 524 2.76 34.92 11.93
C LYS A 524 3.74 35.73 11.08
N TYR A 525 4.71 35.06 10.46
CA TYR A 525 5.71 35.70 9.61
C TYR A 525 5.41 35.62 8.10
N GLY A 526 4.15 35.36 7.74
CA GLY A 526 3.70 35.38 6.35
C GLY A 526 3.78 34.02 5.68
N ALA A 527 2.92 33.09 6.08
CA ALA A 527 2.76 31.79 5.42
C ALA A 527 2.07 31.97 4.05
N PRO A 528 2.67 31.49 2.94
CA PRO A 528 1.99 31.49 1.65
C PRO A 528 0.82 30.50 1.66
N PRO A 529 -0.24 30.68 0.86
CA PRO A 529 -1.18 29.61 0.58
C PRO A 529 -0.43 28.37 0.07
N HIS A 530 -0.67 27.20 0.63
CA HIS A 530 0.06 26.00 0.24
C HIS A 530 -0.78 24.75 0.41
N GLY A 531 -0.36 23.70 -0.30
CA GLY A 531 -0.97 22.38 -0.26
C GLY A 531 -0.01 21.31 -0.72
N GLY A 532 -0.34 20.09 -0.40
CA GLY A 532 0.52 18.95 -0.76
C GLY A 532 -0.13 17.63 -0.42
N MET A 533 0.64 16.56 -0.56
CA MET A 533 0.19 15.22 -0.23
C MET A 533 1.34 14.26 0.10
N GLY A 534 0.98 13.10 0.61
CA GLY A 534 1.89 11.98 0.81
C GLY A 534 1.44 10.76 0.01
N ILE A 535 2.31 10.22 -0.84
CA ILE A 535 2.07 9.01 -1.64
C ILE A 535 2.84 7.85 -0.99
N GLY A 536 2.15 6.77 -0.64
CA GLY A 536 2.80 5.58 -0.10
C GLY A 536 3.67 4.88 -1.16
N LEU A 537 5.00 5.07 -1.11
CA LEU A 537 5.92 4.44 -2.07
C LEU A 537 5.81 2.90 -2.03
N ASP A 538 5.68 2.32 -0.85
CA ASP A 538 5.54 0.88 -0.68
C ASP A 538 4.26 0.36 -1.35
N ARG A 539 3.12 1.05 -1.15
CA ARG A 539 1.84 0.73 -1.79
C ARG A 539 1.90 0.92 -3.31
N LEU A 540 2.51 2.01 -3.78
CA LEU A 540 2.68 2.27 -5.20
C LEU A 540 3.41 1.12 -5.90
N VAL A 541 4.55 0.69 -5.36
CA VAL A 541 5.33 -0.43 -5.93
C VAL A 541 4.58 -1.75 -5.79
N MET A 542 3.91 -2.01 -4.64
CA MET A 542 3.08 -3.20 -4.44
C MET A 542 1.98 -3.30 -5.50
N GLN A 543 1.28 -2.19 -5.80
CA GLN A 543 0.26 -2.16 -6.84
C GLN A 543 0.83 -2.35 -8.24
N MET A 544 2.00 -1.78 -8.56
CA MET A 544 2.66 -1.95 -9.86
C MET A 544 3.00 -3.40 -10.19
N ILE A 545 3.29 -4.22 -9.18
CA ILE A 545 3.63 -5.64 -9.37
C ILE A 545 2.46 -6.59 -9.09
N GLY A 546 1.32 -6.08 -8.65
CA GLY A 546 0.16 -6.89 -8.29
C GLY A 546 0.38 -7.77 -7.03
N ALA A 547 1.28 -7.37 -6.11
CA ALA A 547 1.50 -8.12 -4.88
C ALA A 547 0.40 -7.88 -3.84
N GLU A 548 0.17 -8.87 -3.00
CA GLU A 548 -0.83 -8.81 -1.93
C GLU A 548 -0.28 -8.26 -0.60
N SER A 549 1.05 -8.12 -0.49
CA SER A 549 1.71 -7.70 0.75
C SER A 549 2.85 -6.71 0.51
N LEU A 550 2.94 -5.71 1.38
CA LEU A 550 4.09 -4.78 1.42
C LEU A 550 5.42 -5.49 1.68
N ARG A 551 5.40 -6.66 2.31
CA ARG A 551 6.62 -7.45 2.59
C ARG A 551 7.34 -7.94 1.34
N ASP A 552 6.64 -7.95 0.20
CA ASP A 552 7.24 -8.30 -1.09
C ASP A 552 8.01 -7.15 -1.75
N VAL A 553 7.82 -5.92 -1.28
CA VAL A 553 8.44 -4.69 -1.83
C VAL A 553 9.31 -3.94 -0.83
N ILE A 554 9.40 -4.43 0.40
CA ILE A 554 10.28 -3.90 1.46
C ILE A 554 11.39 -4.91 1.72
N ALA A 555 12.65 -4.47 1.70
CA ALA A 555 13.79 -5.37 1.86
C ALA A 555 13.79 -6.07 3.22
N TYR A 556 13.52 -5.35 4.30
CA TYR A 556 13.51 -5.85 5.68
C TYR A 556 12.22 -5.48 6.40
N PRO A 557 11.11 -6.17 6.11
CA PRO A 557 9.81 -5.88 6.70
C PRO A 557 9.65 -6.50 8.09
N LYS A 558 8.66 -6.01 8.84
CA LYS A 558 8.19 -6.64 10.08
C LYS A 558 7.08 -7.67 9.81
N LEU A 559 6.96 -8.66 10.69
CA LEU A 559 5.80 -9.56 10.77
C LEU A 559 4.55 -8.81 11.30
N LYS A 560 3.40 -9.49 11.34
CA LYS A 560 2.13 -8.93 11.83
C LYS A 560 2.16 -8.52 13.31
N ASP A 561 3.02 -9.13 14.10
CA ASP A 561 3.25 -8.83 15.51
C ASP A 561 4.34 -7.77 15.74
N ALA A 562 4.75 -7.07 14.69
CA ALA A 562 5.79 -6.06 14.66
C ALA A 562 7.21 -6.59 14.95
N THR A 563 7.44 -7.91 14.95
CA THR A 563 8.76 -8.50 15.11
C THR A 563 9.51 -8.61 13.77
N GLU A 564 10.85 -8.62 13.84
CA GLU A 564 11.72 -8.88 12.70
C GLU A 564 12.64 -10.06 13.03
N PRO A 565 12.36 -11.25 12.45
CA PRO A 565 12.99 -12.50 12.88
C PRO A 565 14.47 -12.64 12.53
N MET A 566 15.00 -11.84 11.61
CA MET A 566 16.41 -11.92 11.19
C MET A 566 17.34 -11.36 12.24
N THR A 567 16.98 -10.24 12.87
CA THR A 567 17.76 -9.56 13.91
C THR A 567 17.21 -9.79 15.32
N ASP A 568 16.10 -10.52 15.43
CA ASP A 568 15.38 -10.76 16.69
C ASP A 568 14.90 -9.46 17.36
N CYS A 569 14.37 -8.53 16.53
CA CYS A 569 13.91 -7.21 16.96
C CYS A 569 12.36 -7.23 17.14
N PRO A 570 11.79 -6.60 18.21
CA PRO A 570 12.48 -5.91 19.31
C PRO A 570 13.10 -6.88 20.31
N SER A 571 14.20 -6.46 20.94
CA SER A 571 14.92 -7.24 21.93
C SER A 571 15.10 -6.47 23.25
N GLU A 572 15.47 -7.18 24.28
CA GLU A 572 15.85 -6.55 25.55
C GLU A 572 17.12 -5.73 25.38
N VAL A 573 17.25 -4.67 26.19
CA VAL A 573 18.43 -3.81 26.23
C VAL A 573 19.12 -3.94 27.60
N ASP A 574 20.42 -3.65 27.64
CA ASP A 574 21.20 -3.72 28.85
C ASP A 574 20.67 -2.75 29.92
N ARG A 575 20.66 -3.22 31.17
CA ARG A 575 20.14 -2.44 32.29
C ARG A 575 20.89 -1.11 32.48
N GLU A 576 22.21 -1.09 32.24
CA GLU A 576 23.00 0.13 32.28
C GLU A 576 22.52 1.21 31.32
N GLN A 577 22.04 0.82 30.14
CA GLN A 577 21.45 1.75 29.16
C GLN A 577 20.16 2.37 29.71
N LEU A 578 19.32 1.58 30.38
CA LEU A 578 18.08 2.07 30.98
C LEU A 578 18.38 3.02 32.17
N GLU A 579 19.36 2.69 32.99
CA GLU A 579 19.79 3.54 34.12
C GLU A 579 20.30 4.90 33.62
N VAL A 580 21.11 4.94 32.57
CA VAL A 580 21.58 6.18 31.94
C VAL A 580 20.42 7.05 31.41
N LEU A 581 19.34 6.42 30.97
CA LEU A 581 18.12 7.09 30.46
C LEU A 581 17.16 7.47 31.60
N GLY A 582 17.37 7.01 32.82
CA GLY A 582 16.46 7.20 33.95
C GLY A 582 15.14 6.44 33.76
N ILE A 583 15.16 5.29 33.09
CA ILE A 583 13.98 4.48 32.77
C ILE A 583 14.00 3.18 33.57
N GLU A 584 12.85 2.82 34.13
CA GLU A 584 12.63 1.55 34.80
C GLU A 584 11.51 0.76 34.11
N ILE A 585 11.78 -0.51 33.82
CA ILE A 585 10.76 -1.42 33.26
C ILE A 585 9.91 -1.94 34.42
N LYS A 586 8.65 -1.54 34.47
CA LYS A 586 7.67 -2.14 35.38
C LYS A 586 7.34 -3.56 34.90
N ASN A 587 7.66 -4.58 35.70
CA ASN A 587 7.26 -5.95 35.43
C ASN A 587 5.75 -5.98 35.22
N LYS A 588 5.30 -6.32 34.02
CA LYS A 588 3.89 -6.68 33.81
C LYS A 588 3.65 -7.94 34.64
N THR A 589 2.83 -7.85 35.68
CA THR A 589 2.19 -9.02 36.27
C THR A 589 1.59 -9.81 35.11
N GLN A 590 2.08 -11.04 34.91
CA GLN A 590 1.47 -11.95 33.93
C GLN A 590 -0.02 -11.99 34.22
N LYS A 591 -0.85 -11.42 33.35
CA LYS A 591 -2.26 -11.76 33.30
C LYS A 591 -2.28 -13.19 32.76
N GLY A 592 -2.58 -14.13 33.69
CA GLY A 592 -2.77 -15.53 33.42
C GLY A 592 -3.95 -15.80 32.46
#